data_9d431f248be6ceecf970c12ad1209351
#
_entry.id   9d431f248be6ceecf970c12ad1209351
#
_cell.length_a   1.000
_cell.length_b   1.000
_cell.length_c   1.000
_cell.angle_alpha   90.00
_cell.angle_beta   90.00
_cell.angle_gamma   90.00
#
_symmetry.space_group_name_H-M   'P 1'
#
loop_
_entity.id
_entity.type
_entity.pdbx_description
1 polymer ?
#
loop_
_entity_poly.entity_id
_entity_poly.type
_entity_poly.pdbx_seq_one_letter_code
_entity_poly.pdbx_strand_id
1 'polypeptide(L)'
;DADFTWDKLSGADVLADHGGQPLAMFKYGVHKMGVEYGSLNAIDAGTTAEIDEAFRSGTGQYVHQQGPAPQQLEADGVGHVVASVGEAIGPVAFSSIQGTREFVASDLASAFIRAYRKSRQWVNNASAEEIADKEAAFFPGIDRSVLADTIRFYQGLGCWNPAVEISRSSYETALDVFLHSNLITQRHDYDDVVVAPPAG
;
A
#
# COMPACT_ATOMS: atom_id res chain seq x y z
N ASP A 1 0.39 -9.64 -18.99
CA ASP A 1 1.49 -10.15 -19.83
C ASP A 1 2.50 -10.85 -18.93
N ALA A 2 2.66 -12.18 -19.11
CA ALA A 2 3.56 -12.99 -18.28
C ALA A 2 5.05 -12.55 -18.37
N ASP A 3 5.39 -11.73 -19.34
CA ASP A 3 6.74 -11.25 -19.62
C ASP A 3 6.97 -9.81 -19.10
N PHE A 4 6.20 -9.33 -18.10
CA PHE A 4 6.38 -7.98 -17.58
C PHE A 4 7.79 -7.78 -17.01
N THR A 5 8.39 -6.66 -17.40
CA THR A 5 9.59 -6.08 -16.79
C THR A 5 9.38 -4.59 -16.61
N TRP A 6 9.99 -4.00 -15.58
CA TRP A 6 9.73 -2.60 -15.22
C TRP A 6 10.07 -1.60 -16.33
N ASP A 7 11.07 -1.89 -17.16
CA ASP A 7 11.47 -1.06 -18.31
C ASP A 7 10.35 -0.89 -19.36
N LYS A 8 9.41 -1.85 -19.43
CA LYS A 8 8.23 -1.75 -20.31
C LYS A 8 7.29 -0.58 -19.95
N LEU A 9 7.43 -0.01 -18.77
CA LEU A 9 6.67 1.19 -18.40
C LEU A 9 7.16 2.45 -19.11
N SER A 10 8.42 2.48 -19.61
CA SER A 10 8.95 3.64 -20.33
C SER A 10 8.21 3.83 -21.65
N GLY A 11 7.61 5.00 -21.83
CA GLY A 11 6.79 5.35 -23.00
C GLY A 11 5.39 4.72 -23.02
N ALA A 12 5.05 3.89 -22.03
CA ALA A 12 3.73 3.29 -21.93
C ALA A 12 2.70 4.24 -21.31
N ASP A 13 1.46 4.09 -21.68
CA ASP A 13 0.31 4.77 -21.08
C ASP A 13 -0.03 4.08 -19.75
N VAL A 14 0.18 4.77 -18.63
CA VAL A 14 0.00 4.25 -17.28
C VAL A 14 -1.00 5.08 -16.51
N LEU A 15 -2.13 4.49 -16.16
CA LEU A 15 -3.06 5.08 -15.21
C LEU A 15 -2.43 5.01 -13.81
N ALA A 16 -2.25 6.15 -13.18
CA ALA A 16 -1.64 6.27 -11.86
C ALA A 16 -2.55 7.02 -10.90
N ASP A 17 -2.37 6.76 -9.61
CA ASP A 17 -3.12 7.45 -8.56
C ASP A 17 -3.04 8.97 -8.69
N HIS A 18 -4.15 9.66 -8.35
CA HIS A 18 -4.29 11.11 -8.45
C HIS A 18 -3.32 11.90 -7.57
N GLY A 19 -2.69 11.30 -6.58
CA GLY A 19 -1.75 12.01 -5.72
C GLY A 19 -1.52 11.34 -4.37
N GLY A 20 -0.95 12.11 -3.46
CA GLY A 20 -0.68 11.66 -2.11
C GLY A 20 0.35 10.53 -2.02
N GLN A 21 0.22 9.75 -0.96
CA GLN A 21 1.18 8.70 -0.64
C GLN A 21 1.21 7.54 -1.67
N PRO A 22 0.08 7.04 -2.23
CA PRO A 22 0.13 5.99 -3.23
C PRO A 22 0.94 6.39 -4.48
N LEU A 23 0.73 7.59 -5.00
CA LEU A 23 1.51 8.09 -6.14
C LEU A 23 3.00 8.25 -5.79
N ALA A 24 3.31 8.71 -4.58
CA ALA A 24 4.70 8.83 -4.12
C ALA A 24 5.39 7.47 -4.06
N MET A 25 4.69 6.45 -3.55
CA MET A 25 5.16 5.06 -3.53
C MET A 25 5.42 4.55 -4.94
N PHE A 26 4.51 4.78 -5.87
CA PHE A 26 4.67 4.35 -7.26
C PHE A 26 5.89 5.02 -7.91
N LYS A 27 6.03 6.35 -7.79
CA LYS A 27 7.20 7.09 -8.30
C LYS A 27 8.51 6.54 -7.75
N TYR A 28 8.57 6.30 -6.46
CA TYR A 28 9.77 5.77 -5.83
C TYR A 28 10.02 4.29 -6.21
N GLY A 29 8.96 3.48 -6.31
CA GLY A 29 9.05 2.08 -6.72
C GLY A 29 9.63 1.93 -8.13
N VAL A 30 9.11 2.67 -9.12
CA VAL A 30 9.66 2.63 -10.49
C VAL A 30 11.09 3.13 -10.53
N HIS A 31 11.44 4.18 -9.78
CA HIS A 31 12.81 4.66 -9.65
C HIS A 31 13.75 3.59 -9.09
N LYS A 32 13.36 2.88 -8.05
CA LYS A 32 14.12 1.76 -7.47
C LYS A 32 14.40 0.66 -8.50
N MET A 33 13.50 0.48 -9.44
CA MET A 33 13.61 -0.49 -10.53
C MET A 33 14.31 0.07 -11.79
N GLY A 34 14.90 1.27 -11.69
CA GLY A 34 15.69 1.88 -12.75
C GLY A 34 14.86 2.56 -13.83
N VAL A 35 13.58 2.86 -13.56
CA VAL A 35 12.69 3.56 -14.49
C VAL A 35 12.41 4.97 -13.96
N GLU A 36 12.62 5.98 -14.80
CA GLU A 36 12.27 7.35 -14.46
C GLU A 36 10.78 7.59 -14.67
N TYR A 37 10.06 8.06 -13.63
CA TYR A 37 8.62 8.33 -13.73
C TYR A 37 8.25 9.28 -14.88
N GLY A 38 9.12 10.26 -15.19
CA GLY A 38 8.93 11.18 -16.31
C GLY A 38 9.04 10.54 -17.70
N SER A 39 9.49 9.28 -17.80
CA SER A 39 9.50 8.52 -19.05
C SER A 39 8.18 7.81 -19.33
N LEU A 40 7.28 7.73 -18.37
CA LEU A 40 5.94 7.17 -18.52
C LEU A 40 4.99 8.22 -19.13
N ASN A 41 4.02 7.78 -19.92
CA ASN A 41 2.84 8.58 -20.23
C ASN A 41 1.82 8.41 -19.09
N ALA A 42 2.08 9.06 -17.95
CA ALA A 42 1.23 8.94 -16.78
C ALA A 42 -0.11 9.65 -17.00
N ILE A 43 -1.19 8.92 -16.80
CA ILE A 43 -2.58 9.40 -16.97
C ILE A 43 -3.22 9.52 -15.58
N ASP A 44 -3.62 10.73 -15.21
CA ASP A 44 -4.45 10.99 -14.04
C ASP A 44 -5.92 10.91 -14.45
N ALA A 45 -6.59 9.84 -14.06
CA ALA A 45 -8.01 9.65 -14.33
C ALA A 45 -8.89 10.04 -13.12
N GLY A 46 -8.29 10.58 -12.05
CA GLY A 46 -9.02 11.05 -10.87
C GLY A 46 -9.00 10.05 -9.70
N THR A 47 -10.17 9.75 -9.16
CA THR A 47 -10.35 8.85 -8.01
C THR A 47 -10.06 7.39 -8.38
N THR A 48 -9.86 6.54 -7.37
CA THR A 48 -9.66 5.08 -7.57
C THR A 48 -10.78 4.45 -8.41
N ALA A 49 -12.03 4.89 -8.23
CA ALA A 49 -13.17 4.38 -9.02
C ALA A 49 -13.10 4.84 -10.49
N GLU A 50 -12.71 6.09 -10.74
CA GLU A 50 -12.55 6.63 -12.09
C GLU A 50 -11.37 5.97 -12.81
N ILE A 51 -10.28 5.67 -12.10
CA ILE A 51 -9.14 4.90 -12.62
C ILE A 51 -9.58 3.49 -13.03
N ASP A 52 -10.37 2.80 -12.18
CA ASP A 52 -10.90 1.46 -12.48
C ASP A 52 -11.78 1.48 -13.74
N GLU A 53 -12.71 2.43 -13.83
CA GLU A 53 -13.59 2.60 -15.00
C GLU A 53 -12.79 2.91 -16.28
N ALA A 54 -11.80 3.80 -16.18
CA ALA A 54 -10.93 4.14 -17.32
C ALA A 54 -10.16 2.91 -17.83
N PHE A 55 -9.58 2.11 -16.93
CA PHE A 55 -8.87 0.90 -17.32
C PHE A 55 -9.80 -0.14 -17.93
N ARG A 56 -11.00 -0.36 -17.36
CA ARG A 56 -12.03 -1.25 -17.93
C ARG A 56 -12.50 -0.81 -19.31
N SER A 57 -12.50 0.48 -19.58
CA SER A 57 -12.85 1.03 -20.91
C SER A 57 -11.70 0.96 -21.93
N GLY A 58 -10.54 0.42 -21.54
CA GLY A 58 -9.38 0.27 -22.41
C GLY A 58 -8.42 1.47 -22.41
N THR A 59 -8.55 2.40 -21.46
CA THR A 59 -7.60 3.49 -21.30
C THR A 59 -6.34 2.98 -20.58
N GLY A 60 -5.17 3.28 -21.16
CA GLY A 60 -3.88 2.88 -20.60
C GLY A 60 -3.53 1.40 -20.86
N GLN A 61 -2.24 1.13 -20.87
CA GLN A 61 -1.67 -0.21 -21.00
C GLN A 61 -1.46 -0.85 -19.64
N TYR A 62 -1.19 -0.01 -18.63
CA TYR A 62 -0.97 -0.39 -17.25
C TYR A 62 -1.79 0.50 -16.32
N VAL A 63 -2.09 -0.04 -15.14
CA VAL A 63 -2.75 0.69 -14.06
C VAL A 63 -2.04 0.42 -12.74
N HIS A 64 -1.81 1.47 -11.97
CA HIS A 64 -1.34 1.40 -10.59
C HIS A 64 -2.52 1.63 -9.66
N GLN A 65 -2.83 0.64 -8.84
CA GLN A 65 -3.88 0.70 -7.81
C GLN A 65 -3.50 -0.09 -6.57
N GLN A 66 -4.17 0.18 -5.47
CA GLN A 66 -4.06 -0.59 -4.24
C GLN A 66 -5.06 -1.76 -4.26
N GLY A 67 -4.65 -2.90 -3.68
CA GLY A 67 -5.58 -4.02 -3.51
C GLY A 67 -6.79 -3.63 -2.63
N PRO A 68 -7.96 -4.23 -2.89
CA PRO A 68 -8.20 -5.40 -3.76
C PRO A 68 -8.54 -5.07 -5.24
N ALA A 69 -8.53 -3.81 -5.66
CA ALA A 69 -8.97 -3.42 -7.00
C ALA A 69 -8.20 -4.12 -8.14
N PRO A 70 -6.86 -4.22 -8.14
CA PRO A 70 -6.14 -4.94 -9.18
C PRO A 70 -6.51 -6.42 -9.27
N GLN A 71 -6.72 -7.07 -8.13
CA GLN A 71 -7.11 -8.48 -8.09
C GLN A 71 -8.54 -8.68 -8.61
N GLN A 72 -9.44 -7.70 -8.40
CA GLN A 72 -10.77 -7.74 -8.98
C GLN A 72 -10.71 -7.57 -10.50
N LEU A 73 -9.89 -6.67 -11.03
CA LEU A 73 -9.66 -6.53 -12.48
C LEU A 73 -9.14 -7.83 -13.09
N GLU A 74 -8.26 -8.55 -12.41
CA GLU A 74 -7.74 -9.83 -12.85
C GLU A 74 -8.82 -10.93 -12.83
N ALA A 75 -9.61 -11.01 -11.76
CA ALA A 75 -10.73 -11.95 -11.67
C ALA A 75 -11.79 -11.72 -12.73
N ASP A 76 -12.04 -10.47 -13.10
CA ASP A 76 -12.96 -10.06 -14.16
C ASP A 76 -12.39 -10.27 -15.58
N GLY A 77 -11.14 -10.72 -15.71
CA GLY A 77 -10.46 -10.95 -16.99
C GLY A 77 -10.09 -9.68 -17.75
N VAL A 78 -10.05 -8.53 -17.07
CA VAL A 78 -9.72 -7.22 -17.69
C VAL A 78 -8.21 -7.03 -17.79
N GLY A 79 -7.44 -7.59 -16.86
CA GLY A 79 -5.99 -7.47 -16.83
C GLY A 79 -5.31 -8.55 -16.01
N HIS A 80 -4.04 -8.34 -15.68
CA HIS A 80 -3.26 -9.21 -14.80
C HIS A 80 -2.43 -8.40 -13.83
N VAL A 81 -2.33 -8.84 -12.59
CA VAL A 81 -1.37 -8.30 -11.62
C VAL A 81 0.03 -8.77 -12.03
N VAL A 82 0.88 -7.84 -12.45
CA VAL A 82 2.19 -8.15 -13.04
C VAL A 82 3.37 -7.79 -12.13
N ALA A 83 3.17 -6.89 -11.17
CA ALA A 83 4.22 -6.49 -10.23
C ALA A 83 3.64 -5.89 -8.95
N SER A 84 4.43 -5.92 -7.89
CA SER A 84 4.14 -5.26 -6.62
C SER A 84 5.10 -4.09 -6.38
N VAL A 85 4.55 -2.89 -6.25
CA VAL A 85 5.32 -1.69 -5.85
C VAL A 85 5.92 -1.88 -4.45
N GLY A 86 5.19 -2.57 -3.56
CA GLY A 86 5.67 -2.87 -2.21
C GLY A 86 6.92 -3.76 -2.22
N GLU A 87 6.99 -4.76 -3.11
CA GLU A 87 8.20 -5.58 -3.27
C GLU A 87 9.39 -4.78 -3.82
N ALA A 88 9.15 -3.87 -4.78
CA ALA A 88 10.20 -3.02 -5.33
C ALA A 88 10.81 -2.07 -4.28
N ILE A 89 10.00 -1.57 -3.35
CA ILE A 89 10.45 -0.64 -2.31
C ILE A 89 11.04 -1.38 -1.11
N GLY A 90 10.42 -2.48 -0.70
CA GLY A 90 10.72 -3.19 0.55
C GLY A 90 9.98 -2.61 1.75
N PRO A 91 10.38 -2.99 2.99
CA PRO A 91 9.71 -2.54 4.20
C PRO A 91 9.70 -1.02 4.35
N VAL A 92 8.50 -0.45 4.52
CA VAL A 92 8.26 0.99 4.60
C VAL A 92 7.14 1.30 5.60
N ALA A 93 7.28 2.38 6.36
CA ALA A 93 6.21 2.90 7.22
C ALA A 93 5.18 3.65 6.37
N PHE A 94 4.30 2.91 5.69
CA PHE A 94 3.31 3.47 4.77
C PHE A 94 2.16 4.14 5.52
N SER A 95 1.24 3.36 6.09
CA SER A 95 0.15 3.87 6.91
C SER A 95 0.50 3.73 8.39
N SER A 96 0.45 4.82 9.12
CA SER A 96 0.86 4.87 10.51
C SER A 96 -0.24 5.42 11.41
N ILE A 97 -0.40 4.83 12.59
CA ILE A 97 -1.32 5.34 13.61
C ILE A 97 -0.68 6.56 14.25
N GLN A 98 -1.44 7.64 14.34
CA GLN A 98 -0.99 8.91 14.92
C GLN A 98 -1.91 9.30 16.08
N GLY A 99 -1.33 9.98 17.06
CA GLY A 99 -2.06 10.51 18.22
C GLY A 99 -1.38 11.73 18.81
N THR A 100 -2.15 12.52 19.55
CA THR A 100 -1.55 13.61 20.35
C THR A 100 -0.68 13.03 21.47
N ARG A 101 0.30 13.79 21.96
CA ARG A 101 1.16 13.36 23.08
C ARG A 101 0.34 13.01 24.32
N GLU A 102 -0.73 13.76 24.58
CA GLU A 102 -1.67 13.49 25.68
C GLU A 102 -2.39 12.16 25.51
N PHE A 103 -2.92 11.88 24.31
CA PHE A 103 -3.56 10.59 24.00
C PHE A 103 -2.58 9.43 24.17
N VAL A 104 -1.38 9.54 23.60
CA VAL A 104 -0.35 8.47 23.66
C VAL A 104 0.03 8.13 25.10
N ALA A 105 -0.01 9.10 26.02
CA ALA A 105 0.28 8.91 27.44
C ALA A 105 -0.91 8.35 28.24
N SER A 106 -2.06 8.10 27.62
CA SER A 106 -3.29 7.71 28.32
C SER A 106 -3.47 6.19 28.43
N ASP A 107 -4.29 5.76 29.40
CA ASP A 107 -4.72 4.37 29.54
C ASP A 107 -5.53 3.90 28.32
N LEU A 108 -6.23 4.83 27.65
CA LEU A 108 -6.99 4.53 26.43
C LEU A 108 -6.06 4.15 25.28
N ALA A 109 -4.93 4.85 25.11
CA ALA A 109 -3.92 4.47 24.12
C ALA A 109 -3.32 3.09 24.41
N SER A 110 -3.04 2.79 25.68
CA SER A 110 -2.58 1.45 26.09
C SER A 110 -3.61 0.37 25.77
N ALA A 111 -4.90 0.62 26.04
CA ALA A 111 -5.98 -0.31 25.69
C ALA A 111 -6.13 -0.49 24.18
N PHE A 112 -6.03 0.60 23.41
CA PHE A 112 -6.05 0.56 21.94
C PHE A 112 -4.90 -0.28 21.38
N ILE A 113 -3.66 -0.05 21.85
CA ILE A 113 -2.50 -0.80 21.37
C ILE A 113 -2.59 -2.29 21.72
N ARG A 114 -3.15 -2.65 22.89
CA ARG A 114 -3.43 -4.07 23.21
C ARG A 114 -4.40 -4.71 22.21
N ALA A 115 -5.48 -4.02 21.87
CA ALA A 115 -6.44 -4.49 20.87
C ALA A 115 -5.79 -4.61 19.50
N TYR A 116 -5.01 -3.62 19.11
CA TYR A 116 -4.29 -3.59 17.82
C TYR A 116 -3.28 -4.74 17.70
N ARG A 117 -2.48 -5.01 18.76
CA ARG A 117 -1.57 -6.17 18.78
C ARG A 117 -2.32 -7.50 18.59
N LYS A 118 -3.46 -7.67 19.28
CA LYS A 118 -4.30 -8.87 19.10
C LYS A 118 -4.80 -9.00 17.66
N SER A 119 -5.26 -7.91 17.07
CA SER A 119 -5.71 -7.91 15.67
C SER A 119 -4.57 -8.25 14.72
N ARG A 120 -3.39 -7.68 14.92
CA ARG A 120 -2.19 -7.98 14.13
C ARG A 120 -1.79 -9.46 14.24
N GLN A 121 -1.80 -10.02 15.44
CA GLN A 121 -1.54 -11.43 15.68
C GLN A 121 -2.59 -12.32 14.99
N TRP A 122 -3.88 -11.94 15.10
CA TRP A 122 -4.94 -12.69 14.45
C TRP A 122 -4.81 -12.68 12.93
N VAL A 123 -4.61 -11.52 12.31
CA VAL A 123 -4.43 -11.39 10.85
C VAL A 123 -3.22 -12.19 10.32
N ASN A 124 -2.17 -12.38 11.13
CA ASN A 124 -1.03 -13.20 10.73
C ASN A 124 -1.27 -14.72 10.89
N ASN A 125 -2.23 -15.14 11.70
CA ASN A 125 -2.45 -16.54 12.03
C ASN A 125 -3.76 -17.12 11.43
N ALA A 126 -4.76 -16.28 11.19
CA ALA A 126 -6.02 -16.69 10.58
C ALA A 126 -5.84 -16.99 9.08
N SER A 127 -6.70 -17.84 8.54
CA SER A 127 -6.75 -18.04 7.09
C SER A 127 -7.26 -16.78 6.38
N ALA A 128 -6.83 -16.60 5.15
CA ALA A 128 -7.29 -15.47 4.33
C ALA A 128 -8.81 -15.48 4.15
N GLU A 129 -9.40 -16.65 4.06
CA GLU A 129 -10.86 -16.86 3.97
C GLU A 129 -11.58 -16.39 5.23
N GLU A 130 -11.04 -16.74 6.42
CA GLU A 130 -11.62 -16.30 7.70
C GLU A 130 -11.55 -14.78 7.85
N ILE A 131 -10.44 -14.16 7.43
CA ILE A 131 -10.30 -12.70 7.46
C ILE A 131 -11.28 -12.07 6.46
N ALA A 132 -11.33 -12.58 5.23
CA ALA A 132 -12.25 -12.08 4.20
C ALA A 132 -13.71 -12.15 4.66
N ASP A 133 -14.12 -13.20 5.40
CA ASP A 133 -15.44 -13.33 5.99
C ASP A 133 -15.78 -12.20 6.97
N LYS A 134 -14.81 -11.76 7.75
CA LYS A 134 -15.00 -10.69 8.73
C LYS A 134 -15.01 -9.30 8.09
N GLU A 135 -14.27 -9.15 7.00
CA GLU A 135 -14.03 -7.85 6.38
C GLU A 135 -14.90 -7.57 5.15
N ALA A 136 -15.57 -8.59 4.59
CA ALA A 136 -16.37 -8.45 3.36
C ALA A 136 -17.37 -7.27 3.39
N ALA A 137 -17.93 -6.94 4.54
CA ALA A 137 -18.87 -5.83 4.68
C ALA A 137 -18.20 -4.44 4.45
N PHE A 138 -16.89 -4.36 4.57
CA PHE A 138 -16.12 -3.12 4.33
C PHE A 138 -15.66 -2.95 2.88
N PHE A 139 -15.82 -4.00 2.07
CA PHE A 139 -15.42 -4.03 0.66
C PHE A 139 -16.60 -4.36 -0.26
N PRO A 140 -17.64 -3.48 -0.31
CA PRO A 140 -18.79 -3.72 -1.17
C PRO A 140 -18.35 -3.74 -2.64
N GLY A 141 -18.82 -4.73 -3.41
CA GLY A 141 -18.48 -4.87 -4.82
C GLY A 141 -17.19 -5.67 -5.11
N ILE A 142 -16.51 -6.15 -4.07
CA ILE A 142 -15.36 -7.07 -4.23
C ILE A 142 -15.83 -8.50 -3.92
N ASP A 143 -15.53 -9.41 -4.82
CA ASP A 143 -15.81 -10.82 -4.60
C ASP A 143 -15.04 -11.36 -3.39
N ARG A 144 -15.72 -12.14 -2.56
CA ARG A 144 -15.11 -12.67 -1.34
C ARG A 144 -13.87 -13.52 -1.59
N SER A 145 -13.86 -14.28 -2.67
CA SER A 145 -12.67 -15.05 -3.09
C SER A 145 -11.52 -14.12 -3.47
N VAL A 146 -11.81 -13.04 -4.20
CA VAL A 146 -10.82 -12.03 -4.58
C VAL A 146 -10.27 -11.32 -3.34
N LEU A 147 -11.12 -11.00 -2.36
CA LEU A 147 -10.68 -10.42 -1.10
C LEU A 147 -9.75 -11.39 -0.34
N ALA A 148 -10.10 -12.68 -0.29
CA ALA A 148 -9.24 -13.70 0.33
C ALA A 148 -7.88 -13.84 -0.39
N ASP A 149 -7.87 -13.82 -1.71
CA ASP A 149 -6.63 -13.89 -2.50
C ASP A 149 -5.76 -12.65 -2.27
N THR A 150 -6.37 -11.47 -2.19
CA THR A 150 -5.68 -10.22 -1.84
C THR A 150 -5.07 -10.29 -0.45
N ILE A 151 -5.82 -10.77 0.53
CA ILE A 151 -5.35 -10.93 1.92
C ILE A 151 -4.16 -11.90 1.96
N ARG A 152 -4.26 -13.04 1.29
CA ARG A 152 -3.19 -14.03 1.20
C ARG A 152 -1.92 -13.45 0.58
N PHE A 153 -2.08 -12.65 -0.47
CA PHE A 153 -0.97 -11.94 -1.09
C PHE A 153 -0.27 -11.00 -0.09
N TYR A 154 -1.01 -10.18 0.64
CA TYR A 154 -0.44 -9.26 1.65
C TYR A 154 0.14 -9.99 2.87
N GLN A 155 -0.44 -11.12 3.28
CA GLN A 155 0.17 -11.99 4.30
C GLN A 155 1.54 -12.50 3.82
N GLY A 156 1.63 -12.94 2.55
CA GLY A 156 2.88 -13.39 1.93
C GLY A 156 3.96 -12.32 1.85
N LEU A 157 3.57 -11.05 1.66
CA LEU A 157 4.48 -9.89 1.69
C LEU A 157 4.95 -9.51 3.11
N GLY A 158 4.33 -10.06 4.17
CA GLY A 158 4.63 -9.69 5.55
C GLY A 158 4.17 -8.28 5.93
N CYS A 159 3.18 -7.72 5.23
CA CYS A 159 2.70 -6.35 5.45
C CYS A 159 2.14 -6.13 6.87
N TRP A 160 1.64 -7.18 7.52
CA TRP A 160 0.99 -7.11 8.82
C TRP A 160 1.84 -7.74 9.93
N ASN A 161 3.14 -7.43 9.96
CA ASN A 161 4.01 -7.90 11.03
C ASN A 161 3.33 -7.74 12.42
N PRO A 162 3.37 -8.75 13.30
CA PRO A 162 2.76 -8.68 14.64
C PRO A 162 3.31 -7.54 15.51
N ALA A 163 4.55 -7.12 15.28
CA ALA A 163 5.12 -5.95 15.91
C ALA A 163 4.34 -4.70 15.48
N VAL A 164 4.00 -3.86 16.44
CA VAL A 164 3.27 -2.61 16.21
C VAL A 164 4.19 -1.40 16.20
N GLU A 165 5.45 -1.61 16.46
CA GLU A 165 6.51 -0.63 16.43
C GLU A 165 6.88 -0.25 14.99
N ILE A 166 7.07 1.03 14.73
CA ILE A 166 7.66 1.51 13.48
C ILE A 166 9.17 1.38 13.61
N SER A 167 9.81 0.53 12.80
CA SER A 167 11.25 0.41 12.81
C SER A 167 11.91 1.67 12.22
N ARG A 168 13.12 1.99 12.71
CA ARG A 168 13.90 3.12 12.16
C ARG A 168 14.12 2.94 10.66
N SER A 169 14.44 1.74 10.20
CA SER A 169 14.65 1.46 8.77
C SER A 169 13.41 1.69 7.92
N SER A 170 12.23 1.24 8.38
CA SER A 170 10.96 1.49 7.65
C SER A 170 10.58 2.97 7.63
N TYR A 171 10.88 3.71 8.70
CA TYR A 171 10.72 5.16 8.75
C TYR A 171 11.64 5.88 7.77
N GLU A 172 12.93 5.52 7.73
CA GLU A 172 13.89 6.09 6.80
C GLU A 172 13.49 5.84 5.34
N THR A 173 13.00 4.62 5.02
CA THR A 173 12.44 4.33 3.69
C THR A 173 11.25 5.24 3.36
N ALA A 174 10.37 5.52 4.33
CA ALA A 174 9.25 6.44 4.11
C ALA A 174 9.73 7.86 3.82
N LEU A 175 10.77 8.34 4.51
CA LEU A 175 11.38 9.64 4.22
C LEU A 175 12.02 9.68 2.82
N ASP A 176 12.66 8.58 2.37
CA ASP A 176 13.20 8.48 1.02
C ASP A 176 12.09 8.62 -0.04
N VAL A 177 10.96 7.91 0.15
CA VAL A 177 9.78 8.02 -0.72
C VAL A 177 9.27 9.46 -0.80
N PHE A 178 9.13 10.11 0.35
CA PHE A 178 8.56 11.46 0.41
C PHE A 178 9.50 12.54 -0.13
N LEU A 179 10.80 12.42 0.12
CA LEU A 179 11.81 13.30 -0.47
C LEU A 179 11.88 13.15 -1.98
N HIS A 180 11.92 11.90 -2.48
CA HIS A 180 11.94 11.62 -3.92
C HIS A 180 10.73 12.23 -4.64
N SER A 181 9.58 12.23 -3.99
CA SER A 181 8.33 12.76 -4.54
C SER A 181 8.08 14.24 -4.20
N ASN A 182 9.02 14.92 -3.57
CA ASN A 182 8.92 16.31 -3.13
C ASN A 182 7.73 16.60 -2.20
N LEU A 183 7.26 15.60 -1.44
CA LEU A 183 6.23 15.77 -0.41
C LEU A 183 6.79 16.36 0.87
N ILE A 184 8.09 16.19 1.11
CA ILE A 184 8.85 16.86 2.16
C ILE A 184 10.13 17.44 1.56
N THR A 185 10.70 18.46 2.20
CA THR A 185 11.92 19.13 1.75
C THR A 185 13.14 18.81 2.62
N GLN A 186 12.92 18.17 3.75
CA GLN A 186 13.97 17.77 4.68
C GLN A 186 13.55 16.51 5.45
N ARG A 187 14.55 15.79 5.96
CA ARG A 187 14.32 14.69 6.88
C ARG A 187 13.98 15.22 8.26
N HIS A 188 13.17 14.48 8.98
CA HIS A 188 12.90 14.68 10.39
C HIS A 188 13.48 13.50 11.18
N ASP A 189 14.04 13.78 12.34
CA ASP A 189 14.64 12.73 13.16
C ASP A 189 13.57 11.76 13.65
N TYR A 190 13.92 10.47 13.62
CA TYR A 190 13.04 9.40 14.08
C TYR A 190 12.51 9.64 15.49
N ASP A 191 13.38 10.02 16.41
CA ASP A 191 13.06 10.17 17.82
C ASP A 191 12.16 11.40 18.11
N ASP A 192 12.05 12.34 17.15
CA ASP A 192 11.14 13.48 17.23
C ASP A 192 9.72 13.13 16.76
N VAL A 193 9.59 12.15 15.86
CA VAL A 193 8.33 11.83 15.18
C VAL A 193 7.73 10.52 15.68
N VAL A 194 8.55 9.50 15.90
CA VAL A 194 8.10 8.16 16.27
C VAL A 194 8.28 7.96 17.78
N VAL A 195 7.19 7.58 18.45
CA VAL A 195 7.21 7.19 19.86
C VAL A 195 7.01 5.69 19.99
N ALA A 196 7.64 5.10 21.00
CA ALA A 196 7.37 3.70 21.33
C ALA A 196 5.88 3.52 21.66
N PRO A 197 5.22 2.46 21.14
CA PRO A 197 3.84 2.18 21.49
C PRO A 197 3.69 2.08 23.02
N PRO A 198 2.59 2.59 23.60
CA PRO A 198 2.31 2.39 25.01
C PRO A 198 2.40 0.92 25.40
N ALA A 199 2.89 0.66 26.61
CA ALA A 199 2.92 -0.69 27.15
C ALA A 199 1.50 -1.25 27.20
N GLY A 200 1.29 -2.40 26.57
CA GLY A 200 0.01 -3.07 26.46
C GLY A 200 -0.07 -4.34 27.29
#